data_ffc38055b3690c07cdc0d4876c3a8f7f
#
_entry.id   ffc38055b3690c07cdc0d4876c3a8f7f
#
_cell.length_a   1.000
_cell.length_b   1.000
_cell.length_c   1.000
_cell.angle_alpha   90.00
_cell.angle_beta   90.00
_cell.angle_gamma   90.00
#
_symmetry.space_group_name_H-M   'P 1'
#
loop_
_entity.id
_entity.type
_entity.pdbx_description
1 polymer ?
#
loop_
_entity_poly.entity_id
_entity_poly.type
_entity_poly.pdbx_seq_one_letter_code
_entity_poly.pdbx_strand_id
1 'polypeptide(L)'
;MKNASFQTLVDDLKVSIRFALKNVISYVLAIIGVFLVTIILIAIVAAFVFVPLVVAPGGLESFTIWAETFNEWTISGGLTIATGIFLIALPFVAPFFVATGALFGMAREIVESDGTSAEGVFTWYRKKFFSLAGGGIILFLFILGPVMLVILGSVALFGEQILNVAFIGVGSSNIMIPIISALAVIWFVLSTGFMTMLFPAIIDGYSVIEATKKSVRMGIQYFDRVFGTWLSYILLIVALMLPMIVIAFPFALENSMLLMVVLGLYGVVMALFLAFVVLPAVSIGLTRAYMILTADDEDFAPQEDEEESGPSFIGGL
;
A
#
# COMPACT_ATOMS: atom_id res chain seq x y z
N MET A 1 -26.65 -9.47 -4.80
CA MET A 1 -25.35 -10.17 -5.05
C MET A 1 -24.26 -9.80 -4.02
N LYS A 2 -24.64 -9.66 -2.74
CA LYS A 2 -23.69 -9.30 -1.66
C LYS A 2 -22.78 -10.46 -1.25
N ASN A 3 -23.23 -11.71 -1.41
CA ASN A 3 -22.43 -12.90 -1.09
C ASN A 3 -21.50 -13.26 -2.24
N ALA A 4 -20.23 -13.55 -1.93
CA ALA A 4 -19.26 -13.99 -2.92
C ALA A 4 -19.43 -15.50 -3.20
N SER A 5 -19.66 -15.85 -4.47
CA SER A 5 -19.34 -17.18 -4.97
C SER A 5 -17.98 -17.15 -5.66
N PHE A 6 -17.32 -18.29 -5.79
CA PHE A 6 -16.07 -18.36 -6.56
C PHE A 6 -16.24 -17.79 -7.98
N GLN A 7 -17.39 -18.06 -8.61
CA GLN A 7 -17.69 -17.56 -9.94
C GLN A 7 -17.79 -16.01 -9.98
N THR A 8 -18.42 -15.38 -8.97
CA THR A 8 -18.50 -13.92 -8.90
C THR A 8 -17.11 -13.27 -8.72
N LEU A 9 -16.21 -13.89 -7.94
CA LEU A 9 -14.85 -13.39 -7.77
C LEU A 9 -14.04 -13.49 -9.06
N VAL A 10 -14.15 -14.59 -9.79
CA VAL A 10 -13.50 -14.78 -11.10
C VAL A 10 -14.06 -13.79 -12.14
N ASP A 11 -15.36 -13.54 -12.13
CA ASP A 11 -15.98 -12.58 -13.05
C ASP A 11 -15.58 -11.14 -12.73
N ASP A 12 -15.47 -10.76 -11.45
CA ASP A 12 -14.95 -9.46 -11.04
C ASP A 12 -13.50 -9.28 -11.48
N LEU A 13 -12.67 -10.31 -11.33
CA LEU A 13 -11.28 -10.30 -11.77
C LEU A 13 -11.17 -10.11 -13.29
N LYS A 14 -11.97 -10.87 -14.07
CA LYS A 14 -12.00 -10.77 -15.53
C LYS A 14 -12.45 -9.38 -15.98
N VAL A 15 -13.51 -8.86 -15.39
CA VAL A 15 -14.06 -7.54 -15.72
C VAL A 15 -13.05 -6.45 -15.42
N SER A 16 -12.41 -6.47 -14.24
CA SER A 16 -11.42 -5.46 -13.86
C SER A 16 -10.17 -5.49 -14.75
N ILE A 17 -9.66 -6.68 -15.10
CA ILE A 17 -8.54 -6.82 -16.04
C ILE A 17 -8.94 -6.30 -17.42
N ARG A 18 -10.15 -6.63 -17.90
CA ARG A 18 -10.64 -6.14 -19.20
C ARG A 18 -10.73 -4.62 -19.24
N PHE A 19 -11.25 -3.97 -18.18
CA PHE A 19 -11.29 -2.51 -18.07
C PHE A 19 -9.89 -1.90 -17.97
N ALA A 20 -8.97 -2.51 -17.23
CA ALA A 20 -7.59 -2.06 -17.15
C ALA A 20 -6.91 -2.11 -18.52
N LEU A 21 -7.08 -3.20 -19.28
CA LEU A 21 -6.53 -3.34 -20.63
C LEU A 21 -7.17 -2.36 -21.63
N LYS A 22 -8.49 -2.13 -21.54
CA LYS A 22 -9.19 -1.15 -22.40
C LYS A 22 -8.64 0.27 -22.19
N ASN A 23 -8.27 0.61 -20.95
CA ASN A 23 -7.79 1.94 -20.56
C ASN A 23 -6.28 1.96 -20.30
N VAL A 24 -5.51 0.99 -20.78
CA VAL A 24 -4.09 0.80 -20.43
C VAL A 24 -3.24 2.03 -20.75
N ILE A 25 -3.46 2.71 -21.87
CA ILE A 25 -2.71 3.90 -22.26
C ILE A 25 -2.94 5.04 -21.25
N SER A 26 -4.21 5.29 -20.86
CA SER A 26 -4.54 6.30 -19.85
C SER A 26 -3.89 5.98 -18.50
N TYR A 27 -3.89 4.71 -18.09
CA TYR A 27 -3.23 4.29 -16.86
C TYR A 27 -1.72 4.39 -16.92
N VAL A 28 -1.08 3.99 -18.03
CA VAL A 28 0.37 4.12 -18.21
C VAL A 28 0.80 5.58 -18.05
N LEU A 29 0.12 6.50 -18.75
CA LEU A 29 0.42 7.93 -18.66
C LEU A 29 0.14 8.49 -17.27
N ALA A 30 -0.97 8.09 -16.66
CA ALA A 30 -1.33 8.49 -15.31
C ALA A 30 -0.32 8.01 -14.26
N ILE A 31 0.06 6.74 -14.32
CA ILE A 31 1.03 6.15 -13.39
C ILE A 31 2.39 6.83 -13.54
N ILE A 32 2.91 6.95 -14.77
CA ILE A 32 4.19 7.63 -15.01
C ILE A 32 4.13 9.06 -14.48
N GLY A 33 3.09 9.81 -14.82
CA GLY A 33 2.94 11.20 -14.40
C GLY A 33 2.84 11.37 -12.89
N VAL A 34 1.97 10.59 -12.24
CA VAL A 34 1.76 10.67 -10.79
C VAL A 34 2.98 10.20 -10.00
N PHE A 35 3.66 9.14 -10.44
CA PHE A 35 4.89 8.70 -9.79
C PHE A 35 6.04 9.68 -9.98
N LEU A 36 6.15 10.34 -11.13
CA LEU A 36 7.12 11.41 -11.35
C LEU A 36 6.90 12.57 -10.38
N VAL A 37 5.66 13.04 -10.21
CA VAL A 37 5.31 14.08 -9.22
C VAL A 37 5.61 13.59 -7.80
N THR A 38 5.30 12.33 -7.51
CA THR A 38 5.58 11.73 -6.20
C THR A 38 7.07 11.65 -5.90
N ILE A 39 7.91 11.28 -6.87
CA ILE A 39 9.38 11.28 -6.72
C ILE A 39 9.89 12.69 -6.43
N ILE A 40 9.39 13.71 -7.12
CA ILE A 40 9.75 15.12 -6.85
C ILE A 40 9.35 15.51 -5.42
N LEU A 41 8.14 15.15 -4.99
CA LEU A 41 7.68 15.40 -3.61
C LEU A 41 8.55 14.69 -2.58
N ILE A 42 8.87 13.43 -2.80
CA ILE A 42 9.77 12.65 -1.93
C ILE A 42 11.16 13.32 -1.88
N ALA A 43 11.70 13.79 -2.99
CA ALA A 43 12.98 14.50 -3.01
C ALA A 43 12.92 15.80 -2.21
N ILE A 44 11.80 16.56 -2.29
CA ILE A 44 11.59 17.76 -1.48
C ILE A 44 11.52 17.41 0.01
N VAL A 45 10.73 16.39 0.38
CA VAL A 45 10.62 15.91 1.77
C VAL A 45 11.99 15.45 2.27
N ALA A 46 12.74 14.71 1.46
CA ALA A 46 14.09 14.28 1.80
C ALA A 46 15.02 15.49 2.05
N ALA A 47 14.96 16.50 1.19
CA ALA A 47 15.75 17.72 1.39
C ALA A 47 15.38 18.41 2.72
N PHE A 48 14.09 18.53 3.05
CA PHE A 48 13.65 19.11 4.32
C PHE A 48 14.10 18.32 5.55
N VAL A 49 14.20 16.99 5.45
CA VAL A 49 14.64 16.12 6.55
C VAL A 49 16.16 16.10 6.66
N PHE A 50 16.86 15.91 5.56
CA PHE A 50 18.31 15.66 5.58
C PHE A 50 19.17 16.93 5.55
N VAL A 51 18.73 18.02 4.86
CA VAL A 51 19.52 19.26 4.82
C VAL A 51 19.78 19.85 6.21
N PRO A 52 18.78 19.97 7.11
CA PRO A 52 19.05 20.43 8.47
C PRO A 52 20.00 19.53 9.25
N LEU A 53 19.94 18.21 9.03
CA LEU A 53 20.85 17.26 9.68
C LEU A 53 22.31 17.44 9.23
N VAL A 54 22.51 17.80 7.95
CA VAL A 54 23.86 18.00 7.38
C VAL A 54 24.42 19.39 7.74
N VAL A 55 23.56 20.42 7.76
CA VAL A 55 23.97 21.83 7.98
C VAL A 55 24.10 22.17 9.44
N ALA A 56 23.46 21.45 10.35
CA ALA A 56 23.59 21.68 11.81
C ALA A 56 25.04 21.53 12.26
N PRO A 57 25.51 22.32 13.23
CA PRO A 57 26.84 22.17 13.79
C PRO A 57 27.09 20.75 14.31
N GLY A 58 28.09 20.05 13.77
CA GLY A 58 28.36 18.63 14.06
C GLY A 58 27.38 17.66 13.37
N GLY A 59 26.50 18.11 12.44
CA GLY A 59 25.48 17.28 11.84
C GLY A 59 26.04 16.11 11.05
N LEU A 60 27.08 16.31 10.25
CA LEU A 60 27.77 15.22 9.54
C LEU A 60 28.46 14.25 10.50
N GLU A 61 29.08 14.76 11.56
CA GLU A 61 29.73 13.96 12.59
C GLU A 61 28.67 13.15 13.39
N SER A 62 27.58 13.78 13.76
CA SER A 62 26.45 13.11 14.41
C SER A 62 25.81 12.05 13.51
N PHE A 63 25.74 12.30 12.20
CA PHE A 63 25.25 11.32 11.23
C PHE A 63 26.22 10.16 11.04
N THR A 64 27.54 10.40 11.01
CA THR A 64 28.54 9.31 10.95
C THR A 64 28.54 8.48 12.22
N ILE A 65 28.45 9.09 13.40
CA ILE A 65 28.31 8.38 14.68
C ILE A 65 27.02 7.54 14.68
N TRP A 66 25.91 8.13 14.21
CA TRP A 66 24.66 7.38 14.06
C TRP A 66 24.79 6.23 13.07
N ALA A 67 25.46 6.43 11.92
CA ALA A 67 25.71 5.39 10.93
C ALA A 67 26.68 4.31 11.46
N GLU A 68 27.67 4.66 12.26
CA GLU A 68 28.58 3.73 12.94
C GLU A 68 27.83 2.87 13.96
N THR A 69 26.80 3.43 14.63
CA THR A 69 25.92 2.66 15.53
C THR A 69 25.18 1.53 14.78
N PHE A 70 25.03 1.64 13.46
CA PHE A 70 24.52 0.53 12.63
C PHE A 70 25.48 -0.66 12.54
N ASN A 71 26.78 -0.43 12.68
CA ASN A 71 27.78 -1.51 12.65
C ASN A 71 27.92 -2.22 14.00
N GLU A 72 27.56 -1.54 15.08
CA GLU A 72 27.51 -2.14 16.40
C GLU A 72 26.08 -2.55 16.73
N TRP A 73 25.69 -3.76 16.29
CA TRP A 73 24.39 -4.35 16.60
C TRP A 73 24.26 -4.65 18.09
N THR A 74 24.07 -3.60 18.88
CA THR A 74 23.63 -3.72 20.26
C THR A 74 22.11 -3.67 20.33
N ILE A 75 21.49 -4.24 21.37
CA ILE A 75 20.00 -4.22 21.53
C ILE A 75 19.47 -2.79 21.47
N SER A 76 20.09 -1.88 22.20
CA SER A 76 19.70 -0.47 22.23
C SER A 76 19.88 0.20 20.87
N GLY A 77 20.95 -0.10 20.16
CA GLY A 77 21.21 0.37 18.80
C GLY A 77 20.17 -0.15 17.81
N GLY A 78 19.89 -1.46 17.80
CA GLY A 78 18.88 -2.06 16.92
C GLY A 78 17.48 -1.51 17.12
N LEU A 79 17.05 -1.28 18.37
CA LEU A 79 15.76 -0.66 18.68
C LEU A 79 15.69 0.79 18.21
N THR A 80 16.75 1.57 18.45
CA THR A 80 16.83 2.98 18.02
C THR A 80 16.78 3.08 16.51
N ILE A 81 17.52 2.21 15.80
CA ILE A 81 17.54 2.12 14.34
C ILE A 81 16.16 1.77 13.81
N ALA A 82 15.55 0.69 14.28
CA ALA A 82 14.23 0.25 13.82
C ALA A 82 13.16 1.34 14.03
N THR A 83 13.16 1.97 15.21
CA THR A 83 12.25 3.09 15.50
C THR A 83 12.53 4.29 14.63
N GLY A 84 13.81 4.64 14.43
CA GLY A 84 14.24 5.75 13.58
C GLY A 84 13.82 5.53 12.12
N ILE A 85 14.07 4.36 11.55
CA ILE A 85 13.63 4.00 10.18
C ILE A 85 12.11 4.09 10.06
N PHE A 86 11.37 3.56 11.04
CA PHE A 86 9.91 3.60 11.04
C PHE A 86 9.37 5.04 11.06
N LEU A 87 9.92 5.91 11.90
CA LEU A 87 9.51 7.32 11.97
C LEU A 87 9.91 8.10 10.72
N ILE A 88 11.13 7.87 10.20
CA ILE A 88 11.59 8.51 8.96
C ILE A 88 10.77 8.04 7.75
N ALA A 89 10.29 6.81 7.73
CA ALA A 89 9.45 6.31 6.65
C ALA A 89 8.10 7.05 6.52
N LEU A 90 7.52 7.53 7.62
CA LEU A 90 6.18 8.16 7.62
C LEU A 90 6.03 9.30 6.60
N PRO A 91 6.91 10.32 6.54
CA PRO A 91 6.79 11.40 5.57
C PRO A 91 6.98 10.94 4.11
N PHE A 92 7.70 9.83 3.88
CA PHE A 92 7.90 9.27 2.53
C PHE A 92 6.74 8.39 2.08
N VAL A 93 6.09 7.73 3.03
CA VAL A 93 4.93 6.86 2.78
C VAL A 93 3.72 7.66 2.29
N ALA A 94 3.49 8.86 2.86
CA ALA A 94 2.33 9.68 2.54
C ALA A 94 2.23 10.02 1.04
N PRO A 95 3.24 10.59 0.35
CA PRO A 95 3.17 10.86 -1.09
C PRO A 95 2.95 9.62 -1.94
N PHE A 96 3.53 8.49 -1.56
CA PHE A 96 3.34 7.22 -2.26
C PHE A 96 1.87 6.76 -2.21
N PHE A 97 1.22 6.86 -1.05
CA PHE A 97 -0.17 6.50 -0.92
C PHE A 97 -1.13 7.51 -1.55
N VAL A 98 -0.75 8.78 -1.66
CA VAL A 98 -1.52 9.73 -2.48
C VAL A 98 -1.52 9.31 -3.94
N ALA A 99 -0.36 8.90 -4.47
CA ALA A 99 -0.25 8.41 -5.84
C ALA A 99 -1.14 7.19 -6.09
N THR A 100 -1.01 6.17 -5.22
CA THR A 100 -1.82 4.95 -5.35
C THR A 100 -3.30 5.22 -5.11
N GLY A 101 -3.65 6.06 -4.14
CA GLY A 101 -5.02 6.44 -3.85
C GLY A 101 -5.70 7.21 -5.00
N ALA A 102 -4.95 8.05 -5.73
CA ALA A 102 -5.48 8.77 -6.90
C ALA A 102 -5.87 7.82 -8.05
N LEU A 103 -5.25 6.64 -8.16
CA LEU A 103 -5.65 5.61 -9.13
C LEU A 103 -7.04 5.04 -8.82
N PHE A 104 -7.46 5.01 -7.56
CA PHE A 104 -8.84 4.65 -7.20
C PHE A 104 -9.86 5.68 -7.66
N GLY A 105 -9.47 6.98 -7.73
CA GLY A 105 -10.30 8.02 -8.33
C GLY A 105 -10.53 7.78 -9.82
N MET A 106 -9.48 7.46 -10.58
CA MET A 106 -9.61 7.03 -11.98
C MET A 106 -10.45 5.77 -12.12
N ALA A 107 -10.25 4.80 -11.22
CA ALA A 107 -11.02 3.57 -11.21
C ALA A 107 -12.52 3.84 -11.03
N ARG A 108 -12.89 4.81 -10.20
CA ARG A 108 -14.27 5.26 -10.03
C ARG A 108 -14.85 5.81 -11.34
N GLU A 109 -14.11 6.70 -12.01
CA GLU A 109 -14.54 7.25 -13.30
C GLU A 109 -14.79 6.16 -14.35
N ILE A 110 -13.92 5.12 -14.40
CA ILE A 110 -14.08 4.00 -15.32
C ILE A 110 -15.32 3.17 -15.00
N VAL A 111 -15.57 2.92 -13.72
CA VAL A 111 -16.76 2.13 -13.30
C VAL A 111 -18.05 2.88 -13.58
N GLU A 112 -18.06 4.22 -13.46
CA GLU A 112 -19.22 5.07 -13.68
C GLU A 112 -19.48 5.39 -15.17
N SER A 113 -18.42 5.57 -15.99
CA SER A 113 -18.52 6.09 -17.36
C SER A 113 -17.84 5.25 -18.46
N ASP A 114 -17.34 4.05 -18.13
CA ASP A 114 -16.61 3.17 -19.05
C ASP A 114 -15.28 3.75 -19.60
N GLY A 115 -14.85 4.92 -19.16
CA GLY A 115 -13.63 5.55 -19.65
C GLY A 115 -13.06 6.58 -18.67
N THR A 116 -11.77 6.86 -18.83
CA THR A 116 -11.08 7.91 -18.07
C THR A 116 -9.98 8.53 -18.93
N SER A 117 -9.54 9.73 -18.54
CA SER A 117 -8.35 10.38 -19.10
C SER A 117 -7.18 10.31 -18.12
N ALA A 118 -5.95 10.40 -18.64
CA ALA A 118 -4.76 10.47 -17.78
C ALA A 118 -4.78 11.72 -16.86
N GLU A 119 -5.50 12.77 -17.24
CA GLU A 119 -5.66 13.99 -16.44
C GLU A 119 -6.53 13.76 -15.19
N GLY A 120 -7.43 12.79 -15.23
CA GLY A 120 -8.30 12.44 -14.10
C GLY A 120 -7.50 12.11 -12.85
N VAL A 121 -6.37 11.41 -12.97
CA VAL A 121 -5.53 11.08 -11.80
C VAL A 121 -4.99 12.32 -11.10
N PHE A 122 -4.57 13.36 -11.85
CA PHE A 122 -4.05 14.61 -11.27
C PHE A 122 -5.15 15.41 -10.58
N THR A 123 -6.38 15.34 -11.09
CA THR A 123 -7.54 15.94 -10.46
C THR A 123 -7.79 15.30 -9.10
N TRP A 124 -7.82 13.98 -9.01
CA TRP A 124 -7.98 13.26 -7.75
C TRP A 124 -6.79 13.42 -6.82
N TYR A 125 -5.56 13.39 -7.34
CA TYR A 125 -4.34 13.65 -6.60
C TYR A 125 -4.39 15.01 -5.88
N ARG A 126 -4.80 16.07 -6.60
CA ARG A 126 -4.91 17.42 -6.04
C ARG A 126 -6.11 17.59 -5.09
N LYS A 127 -7.29 17.11 -5.51
CA LYS A 127 -8.56 17.28 -4.75
C LYS A 127 -8.51 16.56 -3.40
N LYS A 128 -7.94 15.35 -3.35
CA LYS A 128 -7.97 14.46 -2.16
C LYS A 128 -6.58 14.26 -1.54
N PHE A 129 -5.61 15.12 -1.82
CA PHE A 129 -4.21 14.95 -1.38
C PHE A 129 -4.08 14.64 0.12
N PHE A 130 -4.60 15.51 0.98
CA PHE A 130 -4.48 15.36 2.43
C PHE A 130 -5.25 14.16 2.97
N SER A 131 -6.44 13.88 2.42
CA SER A 131 -7.22 12.72 2.82
C SER A 131 -6.54 11.41 2.41
N LEU A 132 -5.98 11.33 1.20
CA LEU A 132 -5.23 10.18 0.75
C LEU A 132 -3.90 9.99 1.50
N ALA A 133 -3.19 11.09 1.78
CA ALA A 133 -1.99 11.08 2.62
C ALA A 133 -2.30 10.56 4.03
N GLY A 134 -3.32 11.11 4.68
CA GLY A 134 -3.78 10.68 6.00
C GLY A 134 -4.24 9.22 6.00
N GLY A 135 -5.00 8.80 4.99
CA GLY A 135 -5.40 7.41 4.80
C GLY A 135 -4.20 6.47 4.66
N GLY A 136 -3.20 6.88 3.87
CA GLY A 136 -1.96 6.14 3.69
C GLY A 136 -1.16 6.01 4.99
N ILE A 137 -1.06 7.06 5.78
CA ILE A 137 -0.40 7.03 7.10
C ILE A 137 -1.15 6.08 8.06
N ILE A 138 -2.48 6.17 8.11
CA ILE A 138 -3.28 5.25 8.93
C ILE A 138 -3.11 3.80 8.46
N LEU A 139 -3.15 3.56 7.15
CA LEU A 139 -2.90 2.23 6.57
C LEU A 139 -1.53 1.69 7.00
N PHE A 140 -0.48 2.50 6.85
CA PHE A 140 0.88 2.13 7.25
C PHE A 140 0.98 1.81 8.74
N LEU A 141 0.43 2.68 9.59
CA LEU A 141 0.45 2.48 11.04
C LEU A 141 -0.40 1.26 11.46
N PHE A 142 -1.54 1.04 10.82
CA PHE A 142 -2.40 -0.10 11.14
C PHE A 142 -1.78 -1.43 10.74
N ILE A 143 -1.10 -1.49 9.60
CA ILE A 143 -0.46 -2.72 9.11
C ILE A 143 0.85 -2.99 9.86
N LEU A 144 1.75 -1.99 9.88
CA LEU A 144 3.13 -2.18 10.38
C LEU A 144 3.28 -1.84 11.86
N GLY A 145 2.43 -0.98 12.43
CA GLY A 145 2.52 -0.58 13.83
C GLY A 145 2.52 -1.77 14.80
N PRO A 146 1.52 -2.66 14.78
CA PRO A 146 1.50 -3.84 15.64
C PRO A 146 2.68 -4.78 15.41
N VAL A 147 3.12 -4.95 14.17
CA VAL A 147 4.31 -5.77 13.84
C VAL A 147 5.55 -5.17 14.48
N MET A 148 5.73 -3.85 14.36
CA MET A 148 6.83 -3.13 15.01
C MET A 148 6.76 -3.24 16.53
N LEU A 149 5.59 -3.10 17.14
CA LEU A 149 5.41 -3.26 18.58
C LEU A 149 5.77 -4.68 19.05
N VAL A 150 5.41 -5.71 18.27
CA VAL A 150 5.80 -7.10 18.57
C VAL A 150 7.30 -7.29 18.46
N ILE A 151 7.95 -6.72 17.42
CA ILE A 151 9.42 -6.79 17.27
C ILE A 151 10.10 -6.08 18.44
N LEU A 152 9.70 -4.83 18.73
CA LEU A 152 10.27 -4.04 19.82
C LEU A 152 10.08 -4.74 21.17
N GLY A 153 8.87 -5.25 21.46
CA GLY A 153 8.56 -5.99 22.68
C GLY A 153 9.36 -7.29 22.78
N SER A 154 9.53 -8.00 21.69
CA SER A 154 10.32 -9.24 21.65
C SER A 154 11.78 -8.98 21.93
N VAL A 155 12.36 -7.94 21.37
CA VAL A 155 13.75 -7.53 21.64
C VAL A 155 13.92 -7.06 23.09
N ALA A 156 12.96 -6.30 23.63
CA ALA A 156 13.01 -5.83 25.00
C ALA A 156 12.93 -6.99 26.03
N LEU A 157 12.14 -8.04 25.73
CA LEU A 157 11.92 -9.16 26.65
C LEU A 157 13.00 -10.25 26.56
N PHE A 158 13.50 -10.52 25.36
CA PHE A 158 14.35 -11.68 25.09
C PHE A 158 15.79 -11.31 24.65
N GLY A 159 16.06 -10.04 24.43
CA GLY A 159 17.37 -9.53 24.07
C GLY A 159 17.78 -9.79 22.61
N GLU A 160 19.09 -9.57 22.32
CA GLU A 160 19.65 -9.63 20.96
C GLU A 160 19.52 -10.99 20.27
N GLN A 161 19.40 -12.06 21.05
CA GLN A 161 19.34 -13.42 20.50
C GLN A 161 18.17 -13.58 19.51
N ILE A 162 17.08 -12.84 19.67
CA ILE A 162 15.94 -12.85 18.76
C ILE A 162 16.27 -12.21 17.41
N LEU A 163 16.97 -11.07 17.40
CA LEU A 163 17.34 -10.39 16.16
C LEU A 163 18.31 -11.26 15.33
N ASN A 164 19.31 -11.83 15.99
CA ASN A 164 20.28 -12.71 15.33
C ASN A 164 19.60 -13.91 14.67
N VAL A 165 18.57 -14.45 15.27
CA VAL A 165 17.84 -15.61 14.74
C VAL A 165 16.84 -15.20 13.67
N ALA A 166 16.13 -14.07 13.82
CA ALA A 166 15.16 -13.59 12.84
C ALA A 166 15.81 -13.16 11.53
N PHE A 167 17.00 -12.55 11.57
CA PHE A 167 17.68 -12.02 10.38
C PHE A 167 18.74 -12.96 9.80
N ILE A 168 19.38 -13.83 10.61
CA ILE A 168 20.51 -14.68 10.16
C ILE A 168 20.05 -16.11 9.87
N GLY A 169 18.89 -16.52 10.35
CA GLY A 169 18.24 -17.80 9.95
C GLY A 169 18.97 -19.08 10.36
N VAL A 170 20.06 -19.01 11.13
CA VAL A 170 20.92 -20.16 11.39
C VAL A 170 20.80 -20.63 12.84
N GLY A 171 20.18 -21.79 13.00
CA GLY A 171 20.54 -22.70 14.10
C GLY A 171 19.89 -22.49 15.46
N SER A 172 18.80 -21.71 15.59
CA SER A 172 18.12 -21.68 16.89
C SER A 172 16.94 -22.65 16.91
N SER A 173 16.98 -23.54 17.88
CA SER A 173 15.85 -24.40 18.29
C SER A 173 14.72 -23.59 18.99
N ASN A 174 14.73 -22.27 18.90
CA ASN A 174 13.75 -21.43 19.58
C ASN A 174 12.44 -21.37 18.79
N ILE A 175 11.46 -22.14 19.23
CA ILE A 175 10.12 -22.25 18.64
C ILE A 175 9.34 -20.91 18.62
N MET A 176 9.76 -19.92 19.42
CA MET A 176 9.08 -18.62 19.50
C MET A 176 9.16 -17.82 18.20
N ILE A 177 10.25 -17.94 17.44
CA ILE A 177 10.47 -17.16 16.21
C ILE A 177 9.48 -17.53 15.10
N PRO A 178 9.32 -18.82 14.73
CA PRO A 178 8.30 -19.18 13.76
C PRO A 178 6.89 -18.80 14.21
N ILE A 179 6.60 -18.85 15.52
CA ILE A 179 5.30 -18.42 16.05
C ILE A 179 5.09 -16.90 15.83
N ILE A 180 6.07 -16.07 16.21
CA ILE A 180 6.03 -14.61 16.03
C ILE A 180 5.92 -14.27 14.55
N SER A 181 6.70 -14.92 13.70
CA SER A 181 6.64 -14.71 12.25
C SER A 181 5.28 -15.09 11.67
N ALA A 182 4.72 -16.22 12.09
CA ALA A 182 3.39 -16.63 11.66
C ALA A 182 2.30 -15.64 12.09
N LEU A 183 2.35 -15.15 13.33
CA LEU A 183 1.43 -14.13 13.83
C LEU A 183 1.57 -12.81 13.06
N ALA A 184 2.78 -12.39 12.74
CA ALA A 184 3.03 -11.19 11.94
C ALA A 184 2.47 -11.33 10.52
N VAL A 185 2.63 -12.50 9.88
CA VAL A 185 2.06 -12.79 8.56
C VAL A 185 0.52 -12.81 8.62
N ILE A 186 -0.07 -13.48 9.60
CA ILE A 186 -1.53 -13.50 9.80
C ILE A 186 -2.04 -12.08 10.00
N TRP A 187 -1.40 -11.29 10.85
CA TRP A 187 -1.76 -9.89 11.06
C TRP A 187 -1.68 -9.08 9.76
N PHE A 188 -0.59 -9.22 9.00
CA PHE A 188 -0.40 -8.53 7.74
C PHE A 188 -1.52 -8.87 6.73
N VAL A 189 -1.87 -10.14 6.60
CA VAL A 189 -2.94 -10.62 5.72
C VAL A 189 -4.29 -10.05 6.16
N LEU A 190 -4.63 -10.14 7.44
CA LEU A 190 -5.90 -9.65 7.97
C LEU A 190 -6.00 -8.12 7.87
N SER A 191 -4.97 -7.41 8.29
CA SER A 191 -4.96 -5.94 8.30
C SER A 191 -5.05 -5.35 6.90
N THR A 192 -4.32 -5.90 5.92
CA THR A 192 -4.42 -5.47 4.52
C THR A 192 -5.80 -5.76 3.95
N GLY A 193 -6.39 -6.93 4.25
CA GLY A 193 -7.74 -7.30 3.82
C GLY A 193 -8.81 -6.34 4.37
N PHE A 194 -8.77 -6.02 5.67
CA PHE A 194 -9.72 -5.07 6.28
C PHE A 194 -9.58 -3.64 5.78
N MET A 195 -8.40 -3.25 5.31
CA MET A 195 -8.12 -1.89 4.83
C MET A 195 -8.30 -1.71 3.31
N THR A 196 -8.70 -2.74 2.58
CA THR A 196 -8.83 -2.67 1.12
C THR A 196 -9.85 -1.64 0.63
N MET A 197 -10.91 -1.39 1.40
CA MET A 197 -11.96 -0.43 1.03
C MET A 197 -11.67 1.00 1.51
N LEU A 198 -10.51 1.25 2.13
CA LEU A 198 -10.14 2.56 2.66
C LEU A 198 -10.07 3.63 1.58
N PHE A 199 -9.30 3.39 0.51
CA PHE A 199 -9.15 4.37 -0.58
C PHE A 199 -10.44 4.58 -1.37
N PRO A 200 -11.20 3.54 -1.78
CA PRO A 200 -12.53 3.75 -2.35
C PRO A 200 -13.44 4.63 -1.49
N ALA A 201 -13.46 4.43 -0.17
CA ALA A 201 -14.28 5.22 0.74
C ALA A 201 -13.79 6.70 0.83
N ILE A 202 -12.48 6.95 0.82
CA ILE A 202 -11.94 8.32 0.79
C ILE A 202 -12.31 9.04 -0.53
N ILE A 203 -12.25 8.34 -1.65
CA ILE A 203 -12.64 8.87 -2.96
C ILE A 203 -14.14 9.21 -2.97
N ASP A 204 -14.94 8.39 -2.29
CA ASP A 204 -16.40 8.59 -2.15
C ASP A 204 -16.79 9.79 -1.24
N GLY A 205 -15.84 10.43 -0.57
CA GLY A 205 -16.08 11.65 0.20
C GLY A 205 -15.91 11.50 1.71
N TYR A 206 -15.77 10.28 2.23
CA TYR A 206 -15.62 10.07 3.67
C TYR A 206 -14.32 10.65 4.22
N SER A 207 -14.40 11.19 5.43
CA SER A 207 -13.20 11.58 6.17
C SER A 207 -12.30 10.36 6.44
N VAL A 208 -11.01 10.57 6.67
CA VAL A 208 -10.03 9.48 6.83
C VAL A 208 -10.43 8.49 7.93
N ILE A 209 -10.91 9.00 9.07
CA ILE A 209 -11.32 8.18 10.21
C ILE A 209 -12.62 7.41 9.88
N GLU A 210 -13.57 8.04 9.25
CA GLU A 210 -14.83 7.41 8.82
C GLU A 210 -14.58 6.36 7.73
N ALA A 211 -13.74 6.67 6.74
CA ALA A 211 -13.32 5.72 5.72
C ALA A 211 -12.63 4.49 6.32
N THR A 212 -11.79 4.69 7.36
CA THR A 212 -11.15 3.59 8.09
C THR A 212 -12.19 2.72 8.81
N LYS A 213 -13.11 3.34 9.55
CA LYS A 213 -14.19 2.62 10.24
C LYS A 213 -15.09 1.87 9.25
N LYS A 214 -15.44 2.52 8.14
CA LYS A 214 -16.25 1.95 7.06
C LYS A 214 -15.54 0.77 6.41
N SER A 215 -14.24 0.89 6.10
CA SER A 215 -13.46 -0.20 5.52
C SER A 215 -13.43 -1.44 6.42
N VAL A 216 -13.14 -1.26 7.72
CA VAL A 216 -13.15 -2.37 8.69
C VAL A 216 -14.55 -2.97 8.85
N ARG A 217 -15.59 -2.12 8.96
CA ARG A 217 -17.00 -2.59 9.08
C ARG A 217 -17.40 -3.40 7.86
N MET A 218 -17.10 -2.93 6.64
CA MET A 218 -17.36 -3.66 5.40
C MET A 218 -16.58 -4.96 5.33
N GLY A 219 -15.31 -4.95 5.76
CA GLY A 219 -14.47 -6.16 5.82
C GLY A 219 -15.02 -7.23 6.77
N ILE A 220 -15.69 -6.83 7.86
CA ILE A 220 -16.33 -7.75 8.79
C ILE A 220 -17.71 -8.20 8.27
N GLN A 221 -18.55 -7.25 7.82
CA GLN A 221 -19.93 -7.51 7.44
C GLN A 221 -20.02 -8.28 6.11
N TYR A 222 -19.13 -8.00 5.17
CA TYR A 222 -19.07 -8.63 3.84
C TYR A 222 -17.75 -9.35 3.63
N PHE A 223 -17.31 -10.10 4.66
CA PHE A 223 -15.99 -10.76 4.68
C PHE A 223 -15.70 -11.53 3.40
N ASP A 224 -16.62 -12.39 2.96
CA ASP A 224 -16.45 -13.24 1.78
C ASP A 224 -16.17 -12.40 0.52
N ARG A 225 -16.85 -11.27 0.38
CA ARG A 225 -16.73 -10.42 -0.82
C ARG A 225 -15.46 -9.58 -0.78
N VAL A 226 -15.21 -8.90 0.34
CA VAL A 226 -14.05 -8.01 0.52
C VAL A 226 -12.75 -8.82 0.51
N PHE A 227 -12.68 -9.82 1.38
CA PHE A 227 -11.50 -10.68 1.48
C PHE A 227 -11.32 -11.55 0.23
N GLY A 228 -12.40 -12.10 -0.32
CA GLY A 228 -12.35 -12.89 -1.53
C GLY A 228 -11.81 -12.11 -2.72
N THR A 229 -12.27 -10.88 -2.93
CA THR A 229 -11.77 -10.00 -3.99
C THR A 229 -10.29 -9.67 -3.78
N TRP A 230 -9.91 -9.25 -2.57
CA TRP A 230 -8.53 -8.96 -2.22
C TRP A 230 -7.63 -10.19 -2.41
N LEU A 231 -8.03 -11.36 -1.89
CA LEU A 231 -7.27 -12.59 -1.99
C LEU A 231 -7.11 -13.06 -3.46
N SER A 232 -8.13 -12.84 -4.30
CA SER A 232 -8.05 -13.17 -5.73
C SER A 232 -6.90 -12.41 -6.43
N TYR A 233 -6.69 -11.13 -6.10
CA TYR A 233 -5.58 -10.36 -6.63
C TYR A 233 -4.22 -10.80 -6.06
N ILE A 234 -4.16 -11.11 -4.76
CA ILE A 234 -2.93 -11.66 -4.17
C ILE A 234 -2.54 -12.98 -4.84
N LEU A 235 -3.50 -13.89 -5.02
CA LEU A 235 -3.27 -15.16 -5.72
C LEU A 235 -2.81 -14.95 -7.17
N LEU A 236 -3.40 -13.98 -7.86
CA LEU A 236 -2.96 -13.60 -9.21
C LEU A 236 -1.49 -13.13 -9.21
N ILE A 237 -1.13 -12.22 -8.28
CA ILE A 237 0.24 -11.70 -8.17
C ILE A 237 1.22 -12.82 -7.82
N VAL A 238 0.87 -13.67 -6.86
CA VAL A 238 1.69 -14.83 -6.48
C VAL A 238 1.87 -15.79 -7.65
N ALA A 239 0.81 -16.09 -8.41
CA ALA A 239 0.88 -16.96 -9.58
C ALA A 239 1.79 -16.38 -10.68
N LEU A 240 1.75 -15.07 -10.89
CA LEU A 240 2.64 -14.38 -11.84
C LEU A 240 4.10 -14.35 -11.36
N MET A 241 4.34 -14.27 -10.05
CA MET A 241 5.70 -14.27 -9.48
C MET A 241 6.27 -15.68 -9.28
N LEU A 242 5.41 -16.71 -9.28
CA LEU A 242 5.80 -18.09 -9.00
C LEU A 242 6.97 -18.59 -9.86
N PRO A 243 7.02 -18.37 -11.20
CA PRO A 243 8.15 -18.80 -12.02
C PRO A 243 9.48 -18.19 -11.55
N MET A 244 9.46 -16.91 -11.16
CA MET A 244 10.66 -16.24 -10.64
C MET A 244 11.14 -16.87 -9.33
N ILE A 245 10.21 -17.14 -8.41
CA ILE A 245 10.52 -17.73 -7.09
C ILE A 245 11.05 -19.16 -7.27
N VAL A 246 10.37 -19.99 -8.07
CA VAL A 246 10.73 -21.40 -8.27
C VAL A 246 12.06 -21.54 -9.00
N ILE A 247 12.35 -20.68 -9.96
CA ILE A 247 13.59 -20.74 -10.74
C ILE A 247 14.76 -20.08 -9.96
N ALA A 248 14.53 -18.96 -9.26
CA ALA A 248 15.57 -18.26 -8.54
C ALA A 248 16.14 -19.07 -7.35
N PHE A 249 15.27 -19.83 -6.66
CA PHE A 249 15.66 -20.53 -5.43
C PHE A 249 16.71 -21.65 -5.62
N PRO A 250 16.57 -22.60 -6.58
CA PRO A 250 17.60 -23.64 -6.81
C PRO A 250 18.87 -23.08 -7.45
N PHE A 251 18.75 -22.07 -8.31
CA PHE A 251 19.85 -21.57 -9.15
C PHE A 251 20.65 -20.42 -8.54
N ALA A 252 20.21 -19.87 -7.41
CA ALA A 252 21.07 -19.01 -6.60
C ALA A 252 22.37 -19.71 -6.18
N LEU A 253 22.38 -21.06 -6.24
CA LEU A 253 23.52 -21.90 -5.92
C LEU A 253 24.46 -22.18 -7.12
N GLU A 254 24.02 -21.96 -8.36
CA GLU A 254 24.77 -22.39 -9.57
C GLU A 254 25.49 -21.26 -10.32
N ASN A 255 25.42 -20.00 -9.90
CA ASN A 255 26.10 -18.83 -10.51
C ASN A 255 26.03 -18.74 -12.06
N SER A 256 24.93 -19.21 -12.68
CA SER A 256 24.74 -19.16 -14.12
C SER A 256 24.36 -17.73 -14.57
N MET A 257 25.28 -17.03 -15.22
CA MET A 257 25.09 -15.69 -15.75
C MET A 257 23.89 -15.62 -16.72
N LEU A 258 23.72 -16.63 -17.58
CA LEU A 258 22.60 -16.71 -18.53
C LEU A 258 21.27 -16.72 -17.80
N LEU A 259 21.18 -17.49 -16.73
CA LEU A 259 19.94 -17.61 -15.94
C LEU A 259 19.61 -16.31 -15.22
N MET A 260 20.61 -15.62 -14.66
CA MET A 260 20.40 -14.29 -14.04
C MET A 260 19.87 -13.27 -15.06
N VAL A 261 20.37 -13.30 -16.31
CA VAL A 261 19.86 -12.42 -17.37
C VAL A 261 18.40 -12.76 -17.72
N VAL A 262 18.07 -14.05 -17.88
CA VAL A 262 16.67 -14.48 -18.20
C VAL A 262 15.72 -14.13 -17.06
N LEU A 263 16.10 -14.38 -15.81
CA LEU A 263 15.30 -14.00 -14.63
C LEU A 263 15.14 -12.48 -14.51
N GLY A 264 16.22 -11.73 -14.79
CA GLY A 264 16.18 -10.27 -14.80
C GLY A 264 15.21 -9.74 -15.85
N LEU A 265 15.26 -10.24 -17.08
CA LEU A 265 14.33 -9.86 -18.15
C LEU A 265 12.88 -10.22 -17.78
N TYR A 266 12.64 -11.44 -17.28
CA TYR A 266 11.33 -11.85 -16.79
C TYR A 266 10.84 -10.91 -15.69
N GLY A 267 11.69 -10.59 -14.71
CA GLY A 267 11.36 -9.69 -13.61
C GLY A 267 10.96 -8.31 -14.09
N VAL A 268 11.69 -7.74 -15.06
CA VAL A 268 11.34 -6.43 -15.65
C VAL A 268 9.99 -6.49 -16.36
N VAL A 269 9.75 -7.50 -17.21
CA VAL A 269 8.47 -7.66 -17.92
C VAL A 269 7.32 -7.82 -16.92
N MET A 270 7.49 -8.65 -15.88
CA MET A 270 6.46 -8.82 -14.86
C MET A 270 6.24 -7.56 -14.02
N ALA A 271 7.29 -6.81 -13.67
CA ALA A 271 7.15 -5.54 -12.97
C ALA A 271 6.33 -4.52 -13.77
N LEU A 272 6.59 -4.42 -15.08
CA LEU A 272 5.81 -3.56 -15.97
C LEU A 272 4.35 -4.02 -16.08
N PHE A 273 4.12 -5.33 -16.21
CA PHE A 273 2.77 -5.89 -16.26
C PHE A 273 2.01 -5.67 -14.93
N LEU A 274 2.66 -5.87 -13.79
CA LEU A 274 2.09 -5.60 -12.48
C LEU A 274 1.75 -4.11 -12.32
N ALA A 275 2.66 -3.22 -12.71
CA ALA A 275 2.46 -1.78 -12.58
C ALA A 275 1.35 -1.26 -13.50
N PHE A 276 1.31 -1.69 -14.76
CA PHE A 276 0.45 -1.07 -15.77
C PHE A 276 -0.86 -1.82 -16.05
N VAL A 277 -0.99 -3.06 -15.61
CA VAL A 277 -2.21 -3.86 -15.80
C VAL A 277 -2.80 -4.31 -14.47
N VAL A 278 -2.00 -4.96 -13.62
CA VAL A 278 -2.53 -5.55 -12.39
C VAL A 278 -2.90 -4.47 -11.36
N LEU A 279 -2.05 -3.47 -11.14
CA LEU A 279 -2.35 -2.37 -10.21
C LEU A 279 -3.62 -1.58 -10.61
N PRO A 280 -3.81 -1.18 -11.88
CA PRO A 280 -5.09 -0.67 -12.36
C PRO A 280 -6.26 -1.64 -12.15
N ALA A 281 -6.09 -2.91 -12.48
CA ALA A 281 -7.14 -3.91 -12.29
C ALA A 281 -7.55 -4.05 -10.81
N VAL A 282 -6.59 -4.03 -9.89
CA VAL A 282 -6.85 -4.02 -8.43
C VAL A 282 -7.68 -2.79 -8.05
N SER A 283 -7.28 -1.59 -8.47
CA SER A 283 -8.01 -0.37 -8.13
C SER A 283 -9.44 -0.39 -8.69
N ILE A 284 -9.64 -0.83 -9.95
CA ILE A 284 -10.96 -0.96 -10.57
C ILE A 284 -11.81 -2.01 -9.84
N GLY A 285 -11.26 -3.19 -9.59
CA GLY A 285 -12.00 -4.28 -8.95
C GLY A 285 -12.43 -3.97 -7.52
N LEU A 286 -11.56 -3.35 -6.73
CA LEU A 286 -11.88 -2.95 -5.37
C LEU A 286 -12.90 -1.79 -5.35
N THR A 287 -12.76 -0.80 -6.23
CA THR A 287 -13.74 0.29 -6.37
C THR A 287 -15.10 -0.25 -6.79
N ARG A 288 -15.14 -1.15 -7.77
CA ARG A 288 -16.39 -1.80 -8.21
C ARG A 288 -17.03 -2.60 -7.07
N ALA A 289 -16.25 -3.39 -6.35
CA ALA A 289 -16.76 -4.14 -5.20
C ALA A 289 -17.32 -3.21 -4.11
N TYR A 290 -16.63 -2.11 -3.83
CA TYR A 290 -17.09 -1.07 -2.92
C TYR A 290 -18.43 -0.47 -3.36
N MET A 291 -18.56 -0.05 -4.62
CA MET A 291 -19.79 0.54 -5.16
C MET A 291 -20.97 -0.42 -5.15
N ILE A 292 -20.74 -1.73 -5.46
CA ILE A 292 -21.80 -2.75 -5.37
C ILE A 292 -22.27 -2.95 -3.94
N LEU A 293 -21.36 -2.90 -2.96
CA LEU A 293 -21.71 -3.11 -1.55
C LEU A 293 -22.42 -1.90 -0.94
N THR A 294 -22.14 -0.70 -1.43
CA THR A 294 -22.75 0.56 -0.91
C THR A 294 -24.04 0.92 -1.61
N ALA A 295 -24.30 0.49 -2.85
CA ALA A 295 -25.46 0.88 -3.64
C ALA A 295 -26.82 0.53 -3.01
N ASP A 296 -26.90 -0.57 -2.25
CA ASP A 296 -28.16 -1.08 -1.70
C ASP A 296 -28.22 -0.98 -0.16
N ASP A 297 -27.31 -0.25 0.46
CA ASP A 297 -27.18 -0.22 1.91
C ASP A 297 -27.16 1.25 2.39
N GLU A 298 -28.22 1.70 3.07
CA GLU A 298 -28.34 3.08 3.55
C GLU A 298 -27.18 3.46 4.50
N ASP A 299 -26.65 2.48 5.29
CA ASP A 299 -25.52 2.71 6.18
C ASP A 299 -24.21 3.02 5.44
N PHE A 300 -24.13 2.65 4.14
CA PHE A 300 -22.96 2.83 3.26
C PHE A 300 -23.26 3.73 2.06
N ALA A 301 -24.41 4.38 2.02
CA ALA A 301 -24.72 5.35 0.96
C ALA A 301 -23.62 6.43 0.86
N PRO A 302 -23.30 6.89 -0.36
CA PRO A 302 -22.41 8.02 -0.55
C PRO A 302 -22.88 9.21 0.28
N GLN A 303 -21.98 9.90 0.96
CA GLN A 303 -22.30 11.19 1.54
C GLN A 303 -22.49 12.15 0.37
N GLU A 304 -23.70 12.68 0.22
CA GLU A 304 -23.89 13.86 -0.60
C GLU A 304 -22.98 14.93 -0.03
N ASP A 305 -22.02 15.44 -0.83
CA ASP A 305 -21.25 16.61 -0.44
C ASP A 305 -22.30 17.65 -0.06
N GLU A 306 -22.44 17.98 1.23
CA GLU A 306 -23.11 19.22 1.61
C GLU A 306 -22.33 20.29 0.85
N GLU A 307 -22.85 20.66 -0.34
CA GLU A 307 -22.42 21.88 -0.98
C GLU A 307 -22.45 22.91 0.15
N GLU A 308 -21.27 23.38 0.54
CA GLU A 308 -21.17 24.61 1.31
C GLU A 308 -22.14 25.56 0.63
N SER A 309 -23.30 25.70 1.23
CA SER A 309 -24.24 26.76 0.89
C SER A 309 -23.47 28.05 1.19
N GLY A 310 -22.67 28.44 0.20
CA GLY A 310 -22.01 29.72 0.20
C GLY A 310 -23.09 30.73 0.54
N PRO A 311 -22.80 31.74 1.36
CA PRO A 311 -23.79 32.70 1.80
C PRO A 311 -24.50 33.23 0.55
N SER A 312 -25.80 32.95 0.44
CA SER A 312 -26.66 33.51 -0.58
C SER A 312 -26.55 35.02 -0.43
N PHE A 313 -25.75 35.66 -1.25
CA PHE A 313 -25.77 37.08 -1.42
C PHE A 313 -27.13 37.45 -2.11
N ILE A 314 -28.17 37.44 -1.31
CA ILE A 314 -29.38 38.22 -1.64
C ILE A 314 -29.02 39.68 -1.35
N GLY A 315 -28.35 40.29 -2.29
CA GLY A 315 -28.17 41.72 -2.39
C GLY A 315 -29.12 42.25 -3.44
N GLY A 316 -30.35 42.53 -3.03
CA GLY A 316 -31.24 43.37 -3.82
C GLY A 316 -30.73 44.81 -3.81
N LEU A 317 -30.81 45.41 -4.95
CA LEU A 317 -31.07 46.76 -5.48
C LEU A 317 -30.14 47.02 -6.65
#